data_4f4fddeec3478966915b87ff3d073e51
#
_entry.id   4f4fddeec3478966915b87ff3d073e51
#
_cell.length_a   1.000
_cell.length_b   1.000
_cell.length_c   1.000
_cell.angle_alpha   90.00
_cell.angle_beta   90.00
_cell.angle_gamma   90.00
#
_symmetry.space_group_name_H-M   'P 1'
#
loop_
_entity.id
_entity.type
_entity.pdbx_description
1 polymer ?
#
loop_
_entity_poly.entity_id
_entity_poly.type
_entity_poly.pdbx_seq_one_letter_code
_entity_poly.pdbx_strand_id
1 'polypeptide(L)'
;LMFSVPSGLSSGGKMAYAVITYILMAVAIYTACNLAYNTLLSLEAPDPKDRVTMSSIRFFVTMSVVLFINYNCNNLVGKFGWTGMAVIFGVIATILLLITFAGTKERTHAEENTSKKQENKISVGESFKLLFENRYFWLLTVVFVINYTVLGVNNGLRIYYARDVLGNVGLMGTLTLCFILPKLIGNLIYPYINKF
;
A
#
# COMPACT_ATOMS: atom_id res chain seq x y z
N LEU A 1 -13.17 6.13 12.73
CA LEU A 1 -12.91 5.43 14.00
C LEU A 1 -11.51 5.75 14.53
N MET A 2 -10.43 5.48 13.78
CA MET A 2 -9.05 5.66 14.23
C MET A 2 -8.73 7.11 14.70
N PHE A 3 -9.22 8.13 13.99
CA PHE A 3 -8.99 9.55 14.31
C PHE A 3 -10.06 10.18 15.23
N SER A 4 -11.06 9.41 15.66
CA SER A 4 -12.14 9.87 16.53
C SER A 4 -12.13 9.08 17.84
N VAL A 5 -11.20 9.43 18.73
CA VAL A 5 -11.07 8.80 20.05
C VAL A 5 -12.12 9.37 20.99
N PRO A 6 -12.98 8.55 21.63
CA PRO A 6 -13.98 9.03 22.59
C PRO A 6 -13.31 9.75 23.77
N SER A 7 -13.83 10.93 24.11
CA SER A 7 -13.27 11.78 25.18
C SER A 7 -13.43 11.20 26.59
N GLY A 8 -14.43 10.35 26.79
CA GLY A 8 -14.79 9.76 28.09
C GLY A 8 -13.92 8.58 28.54
N LEU A 9 -12.95 8.15 27.75
CA LEU A 9 -12.08 7.02 28.11
C LEU A 9 -10.91 7.46 29.00
N SER A 10 -10.51 6.59 29.96
CA SER A 10 -9.27 6.76 30.72
C SER A 10 -8.04 6.73 29.80
N SER A 11 -6.89 7.20 30.28
CA SER A 11 -5.64 7.21 29.48
C SER A 11 -5.29 5.82 28.94
N GLY A 12 -5.40 4.77 29.73
CA GLY A 12 -5.21 3.39 29.27
C GLY A 12 -6.26 2.92 28.27
N GLY A 13 -7.52 3.33 28.45
CA GLY A 13 -8.61 3.03 27.51
C GLY A 13 -8.42 3.70 26.14
N LYS A 14 -7.92 4.94 26.10
CA LYS A 14 -7.57 5.62 24.85
C LYS A 14 -6.44 4.92 24.10
N MET A 15 -5.42 4.45 24.85
CA MET A 15 -4.30 3.72 24.26
C MET A 15 -4.76 2.37 23.69
N ALA A 16 -5.55 1.60 24.43
CA ALA A 16 -6.11 0.34 23.98
C ALA A 16 -7.01 0.53 22.73
N TYR A 17 -7.86 1.55 22.73
CA TYR A 17 -8.70 1.90 21.57
C TYR A 17 -7.85 2.21 20.33
N ALA A 18 -6.80 3.02 20.49
CA ALA A 18 -5.91 3.38 19.39
C ALA A 18 -5.19 2.15 18.82
N VAL A 19 -4.69 1.26 19.66
CA VAL A 19 -4.01 0.02 19.23
C VAL A 19 -4.98 -0.91 18.51
N ILE A 20 -6.16 -1.15 19.05
CA ILE A 20 -7.17 -2.05 18.45
C ILE A 20 -7.63 -1.51 17.09
N THR A 21 -7.97 -0.22 17.01
CA THR A 21 -8.42 0.39 15.75
C THR A 21 -7.31 0.44 14.72
N TYR A 22 -6.06 0.65 15.14
CA TYR A 22 -4.90 0.61 14.24
C TYR A 22 -4.68 -0.81 13.69
N ILE A 23 -4.70 -1.83 14.53
CA ILE A 23 -4.54 -3.23 14.11
C ILE A 23 -5.68 -3.63 13.16
N LEU A 24 -6.93 -3.30 13.50
CA LEU A 24 -8.08 -3.59 12.64
C LEU A 24 -7.94 -2.95 11.26
N MET A 25 -7.53 -1.70 11.21
CA MET A 25 -7.37 -0.96 9.95
C MET A 25 -6.15 -1.46 9.15
N ALA A 26 -4.99 -1.55 9.79
CA ALA A 26 -3.73 -1.87 9.11
C ALA A 26 -3.59 -3.36 8.77
N VAL A 27 -4.05 -4.26 9.64
CA VAL A 27 -3.87 -5.70 9.42
C VAL A 27 -5.08 -6.31 8.71
N ALA A 28 -6.31 -6.07 9.17
CA ALA A 28 -7.48 -6.73 8.59
C ALA A 28 -7.96 -6.02 7.30
N ILE A 29 -8.36 -4.75 7.40
CA ILE A 29 -9.00 -4.04 6.29
C ILE A 29 -8.02 -3.77 5.15
N TYR A 30 -6.85 -3.20 5.47
CA TYR A 30 -5.83 -2.88 4.47
C TYR A 30 -5.33 -4.12 3.75
N THR A 31 -5.06 -5.22 4.47
CA THR A 31 -4.58 -6.46 3.86
C THR A 31 -5.63 -7.08 2.94
N ALA A 32 -6.90 -7.13 3.36
CA ALA A 32 -7.99 -7.64 2.53
C ALA A 32 -8.15 -6.83 1.23
N CYS A 33 -8.19 -5.49 1.33
CA CYS A 33 -8.30 -4.62 0.17
C CYS A 33 -7.08 -4.73 -0.75
N ASN A 34 -5.87 -4.79 -0.18
CA ASN A 34 -4.63 -4.85 -0.95
C ASN A 34 -4.47 -6.19 -1.67
N LEU A 35 -4.89 -7.29 -1.03
CA LEU A 35 -4.88 -8.62 -1.64
C LEU A 35 -5.82 -8.66 -2.86
N ALA A 36 -7.07 -8.23 -2.70
CA ALA A 36 -8.05 -8.16 -3.77
C ALA A 36 -7.55 -7.29 -4.94
N TYR A 37 -6.99 -6.12 -4.63
CA TYR A 37 -6.46 -5.20 -5.65
C TYR A 37 -5.23 -5.76 -6.40
N ASN A 38 -4.35 -6.48 -5.73
CA ASN A 38 -3.19 -7.12 -6.38
C ASN A 38 -3.61 -8.31 -7.25
N THR A 39 -4.61 -9.08 -6.82
CA THR A 39 -5.18 -10.16 -7.61
C THR A 39 -5.84 -9.63 -8.89
N LEU A 40 -6.59 -8.54 -8.78
CA LEU A 40 -7.23 -7.89 -9.92
C LEU A 40 -6.21 -7.49 -10.99
N LEU A 41 -5.06 -6.90 -10.60
CA LEU A 41 -3.99 -6.55 -11.53
C LEU A 41 -3.47 -7.77 -12.30
N SER A 42 -3.36 -8.93 -11.64
CA SER A 42 -2.90 -10.15 -12.29
C SER A 42 -3.91 -10.75 -13.26
N LEU A 43 -5.20 -10.51 -13.03
CA LEU A 43 -6.29 -10.96 -13.90
C LEU A 43 -6.48 -10.05 -15.13
N GLU A 44 -6.23 -8.75 -14.98
CA GLU A 44 -6.35 -7.79 -16.07
C GLU A 44 -5.17 -7.83 -17.06
N ALA A 45 -3.97 -8.20 -16.60
CA ALA A 45 -2.75 -8.23 -17.38
C ALA A 45 -2.16 -9.65 -17.48
N PRO A 46 -2.67 -10.51 -18.38
CA PRO A 46 -2.15 -11.85 -18.57
C PRO A 46 -0.72 -11.86 -19.12
N ASP A 47 -0.37 -10.91 -20.00
CA ASP A 47 0.97 -10.80 -20.59
C ASP A 47 1.97 -10.21 -19.55
N PRO A 48 3.15 -10.81 -19.36
CA PRO A 48 4.20 -10.29 -18.47
C PRO A 48 4.62 -8.85 -18.78
N LYS A 49 4.66 -8.44 -20.06
CA LYS A 49 5.03 -7.07 -20.45
C LYS A 49 3.97 -6.06 -20.02
N ASP A 50 2.70 -6.37 -20.22
CA ASP A 50 1.58 -5.51 -19.81
C ASP A 50 1.54 -5.39 -18.29
N ARG A 51 1.82 -6.48 -17.57
CA ARG A 51 1.90 -6.49 -16.11
C ARG A 51 2.98 -5.56 -15.57
N VAL A 52 4.16 -5.54 -16.19
CA VAL A 52 5.25 -4.61 -15.83
C VAL A 52 4.82 -3.16 -16.07
N THR A 53 4.22 -2.87 -17.23
CA THR A 53 3.77 -1.53 -17.59
C THR A 53 2.68 -1.03 -16.64
N MET A 54 1.66 -1.83 -16.38
CA MET A 54 0.57 -1.50 -15.45
C MET A 54 1.08 -1.30 -14.03
N SER A 55 1.99 -2.16 -13.56
CA SER A 55 2.61 -2.01 -12.23
C SER A 55 3.42 -0.72 -12.12
N SER A 56 4.12 -0.31 -13.17
CA SER A 56 4.89 0.94 -13.20
C SER A 56 3.99 2.17 -13.15
N ILE A 57 2.91 2.18 -13.94
CA ILE A 57 1.91 3.26 -13.92
C ILE A 57 1.26 3.35 -12.54
N ARG A 58 0.84 2.22 -11.98
CA ARG A 58 0.27 2.13 -10.64
C ARG A 58 1.21 2.72 -9.59
N PHE A 59 2.48 2.35 -9.62
CA PHE A 59 3.48 2.86 -8.69
C PHE A 59 3.66 4.37 -8.83
N PHE A 60 3.74 4.87 -10.07
CA PHE A 60 3.85 6.30 -10.35
C PHE A 60 2.67 7.09 -9.77
N VAL A 61 1.44 6.64 -10.04
CA VAL A 61 0.22 7.28 -9.50
C VAL A 61 0.21 7.24 -7.99
N THR A 62 0.52 6.08 -7.39
CA THR A 62 0.57 5.91 -5.93
C THR A 62 1.56 6.88 -5.29
N MET A 63 2.77 7.01 -5.83
CA MET A 63 3.78 7.93 -5.30
C MET A 63 3.40 9.39 -5.48
N SER A 64 2.74 9.74 -6.58
CA SER A 64 2.22 11.09 -6.83
C SER A 64 1.14 11.47 -5.79
N VAL A 65 0.22 10.54 -5.50
CA VAL A 65 -0.81 10.73 -4.46
C VAL A 65 -0.16 10.85 -3.07
N VAL A 66 0.83 10.02 -2.75
CA VAL A 66 1.56 10.10 -1.48
C VAL A 66 2.23 11.47 -1.32
N LEU A 67 2.87 11.99 -2.37
CA LEU A 67 3.46 13.33 -2.35
C LEU A 67 2.40 14.42 -2.15
N PHE A 68 1.30 14.35 -2.88
CA PHE A 68 0.20 15.31 -2.77
C PHE A 68 -0.38 15.34 -1.35
N ILE A 69 -0.64 14.17 -0.76
CA ILE A 69 -1.16 14.06 0.60
C ILE A 69 -0.16 14.63 1.61
N ASN A 70 1.12 14.22 1.53
CA ASN A 70 2.14 14.70 2.47
C ASN A 70 2.34 16.22 2.41
N TYR A 71 2.29 16.80 1.20
CA TYR A 71 2.44 18.25 1.02
C TYR A 71 1.25 19.03 1.62
N ASN A 72 0.03 18.54 1.42
CA ASN A 72 -1.18 19.22 1.85
C ASN A 72 -1.64 18.84 3.27
N CYS A 73 -1.08 17.79 3.88
CA CYS A 73 -1.53 17.24 5.15
C CYS A 73 -1.64 18.31 6.25
N ASN A 74 -0.58 19.07 6.47
CA ASN A 74 -0.54 20.10 7.53
C ASN A 74 -1.59 21.20 7.31
N ASN A 75 -1.79 21.64 6.08
CA ASN A 75 -2.80 22.66 5.73
C ASN A 75 -4.22 22.14 5.94
N LEU A 76 -4.49 20.90 5.57
CA LEU A 76 -5.79 20.26 5.74
C LEU A 76 -6.11 19.98 7.20
N VAL A 77 -5.13 19.50 7.96
CA VAL A 77 -5.30 19.30 9.41
C VAL A 77 -5.51 20.63 10.13
N GLY A 78 -4.80 21.68 9.74
CA GLY A 78 -5.00 23.04 10.32
C GLY A 78 -6.39 23.61 10.06
N LYS A 79 -7.02 23.30 8.91
CA LYS A 79 -8.37 23.79 8.56
C LYS A 79 -9.51 22.92 9.07
N PHE A 80 -9.39 21.61 8.98
CA PHE A 80 -10.48 20.66 9.22
C PHE A 80 -10.27 19.75 10.42
N GLY A 81 -9.12 19.84 11.08
CA GLY A 81 -8.69 18.89 12.11
C GLY A 81 -8.42 17.48 11.56
N TRP A 82 -7.92 16.60 12.42
CA TRP A 82 -7.57 15.23 12.03
C TRP A 82 -8.77 14.41 11.56
N THR A 83 -9.91 14.55 12.24
CA THR A 83 -11.14 13.82 11.90
C THR A 83 -11.73 14.30 10.57
N GLY A 84 -11.78 15.63 10.35
CA GLY A 84 -12.27 16.20 9.10
C GLY A 84 -11.43 15.79 7.90
N MET A 85 -10.10 15.84 8.02
CA MET A 85 -9.19 15.34 6.99
C MET A 85 -9.42 13.86 6.67
N ALA A 86 -9.57 13.02 7.70
CA ALA A 86 -9.81 11.58 7.52
C ALA A 86 -11.13 11.29 6.81
N VAL A 87 -12.19 12.06 7.10
CA VAL A 87 -13.49 11.93 6.42
C VAL A 87 -13.39 12.32 4.95
N ILE A 88 -12.74 13.44 4.62
CA ILE A 88 -12.55 13.89 3.24
C ILE A 88 -11.83 12.82 2.42
N PHE A 89 -10.68 12.33 2.90
CA PHE A 89 -9.94 11.29 2.18
C PHE A 89 -10.69 9.95 2.14
N GLY A 90 -11.44 9.62 3.18
CA GLY A 90 -12.28 8.42 3.21
C GLY A 90 -13.37 8.44 2.14
N VAL A 91 -14.06 9.58 1.98
CA VAL A 91 -15.08 9.75 0.93
C VAL A 91 -14.46 9.67 -0.46
N ILE A 92 -13.33 10.36 -0.70
CA ILE A 92 -12.62 10.30 -1.99
C ILE A 92 -12.18 8.87 -2.29
N ALA A 93 -11.59 8.17 -1.33
CA ALA A 93 -11.16 6.79 -1.49
C ALA A 93 -12.34 5.86 -1.82
N THR A 94 -13.48 6.02 -1.16
CA THR A 94 -14.68 5.23 -1.42
C THR A 94 -15.21 5.47 -2.84
N ILE A 95 -15.28 6.72 -3.29
CA ILE A 95 -15.70 7.06 -4.65
C ILE A 95 -14.76 6.44 -5.68
N LEU A 96 -13.44 6.54 -5.49
CA LEU A 96 -12.45 5.96 -6.39
C LEU A 96 -12.53 4.42 -6.43
N LEU A 97 -12.78 3.77 -5.29
CA LEU A 97 -13.00 2.31 -5.25
C LEU A 97 -14.26 1.91 -6.01
N LEU A 98 -15.36 2.66 -5.88
CA LEU A 98 -16.59 2.40 -6.62
C LEU A 98 -16.41 2.60 -8.14
N ILE A 99 -15.67 3.63 -8.54
CA ILE A 99 -15.32 3.86 -9.96
C ILE A 99 -14.46 2.69 -10.48
N THR A 100 -13.47 2.24 -9.71
CA THR A 100 -12.65 1.09 -10.07
C THR A 100 -13.52 -0.15 -10.23
N PHE A 101 -14.38 -0.45 -9.27
CA PHE A 101 -15.29 -1.59 -9.34
C PHE A 101 -16.21 -1.55 -10.57
N ALA A 102 -16.76 -0.38 -10.91
CA ALA A 102 -17.64 -0.22 -12.08
C ALA A 102 -16.87 -0.27 -13.42
N GLY A 103 -15.62 0.16 -13.44
CA GLY A 103 -14.78 0.24 -14.65
C GLY A 103 -14.00 -1.03 -14.96
N THR A 104 -13.77 -1.88 -13.96
CA THR A 104 -12.96 -3.09 -14.14
C THR A 104 -13.80 -4.24 -14.67
N LYS A 105 -13.36 -4.83 -15.79
CA LYS A 105 -13.94 -6.06 -16.36
C LYS A 105 -12.88 -7.14 -16.37
N GLU A 106 -13.16 -8.27 -15.75
CA GLU A 106 -12.29 -9.44 -15.82
C GLU A 106 -12.18 -9.92 -17.27
N ARG A 107 -10.95 -9.92 -17.79
CA ARG A 107 -10.68 -10.38 -19.18
C ARG A 107 -10.38 -11.86 -19.29
N THR A 108 -10.19 -12.54 -18.16
CA THR A 108 -9.74 -13.95 -18.09
C THR A 108 -10.86 -14.98 -18.10
N HIS A 109 -12.12 -14.62 -18.33
CA HIS A 109 -13.22 -15.60 -18.47
C HIS A 109 -13.04 -16.60 -19.63
N ALA A 110 -12.11 -16.34 -20.56
CA ALA A 110 -11.87 -17.23 -21.71
C ALA A 110 -11.04 -18.48 -21.35
N GLU A 111 -10.21 -18.44 -20.30
CA GLU A 111 -9.35 -19.56 -19.92
C GLU A 111 -9.93 -20.47 -18.84
N GLU A 112 -10.98 -20.01 -18.15
CA GLU A 112 -11.63 -20.77 -17.06
C GLU A 112 -12.25 -22.09 -17.53
N ASN A 113 -12.62 -22.17 -18.81
CA ASN A 113 -13.15 -23.41 -19.40
C ASN A 113 -12.10 -24.49 -19.70
N THR A 114 -10.82 -24.11 -19.76
CA THR A 114 -9.73 -25.07 -19.99
C THR A 114 -9.11 -25.56 -18.67
N SER A 115 -9.14 -24.74 -17.64
CA SER A 115 -8.58 -25.07 -16.31
C SER A 115 -9.54 -25.93 -15.44
N LYS A 116 -10.83 -25.97 -15.75
CA LYS A 116 -11.82 -26.79 -15.00
C LYS A 116 -11.58 -28.31 -15.08
N LYS A 117 -10.62 -28.76 -15.89
CA LYS A 117 -10.38 -30.20 -16.06
C LYS A 117 -9.41 -30.83 -15.06
N GLN A 118 -8.73 -30.07 -14.20
CA GLN A 118 -7.84 -30.61 -13.15
C GLN A 118 -7.70 -29.68 -11.93
N GLU A 119 -8.79 -29.27 -11.32
CA GLU A 119 -8.72 -28.87 -9.91
C GLU A 119 -8.63 -30.15 -9.05
N ASN A 120 -7.43 -30.70 -8.91
CA ASN A 120 -7.10 -31.40 -7.70
C ASN A 120 -7.27 -30.37 -6.56
N LYS A 121 -8.32 -30.54 -5.76
CA LYS A 121 -8.57 -29.73 -4.56
C LYS A 121 -7.41 -29.95 -3.59
N ILE A 122 -6.29 -29.24 -3.83
CA ILE A 122 -5.16 -29.26 -2.90
C ILE A 122 -5.68 -28.67 -1.59
N SER A 123 -5.58 -29.45 -0.52
CA SER A 123 -5.97 -28.98 0.81
C SER A 123 -5.18 -27.72 1.18
N VAL A 124 -5.81 -26.79 1.90
CA VAL A 124 -5.14 -25.57 2.38
C VAL A 124 -3.85 -25.92 3.13
N GLY A 125 -3.85 -26.99 3.93
CA GLY A 125 -2.66 -27.50 4.62
C GLY A 125 -1.55 -27.98 3.69
N GLU A 126 -1.91 -28.62 2.58
CA GLU A 126 -0.97 -29.10 1.56
C GLU A 126 -0.37 -27.94 0.76
N SER A 127 -1.18 -26.91 0.48
CA SER A 127 -0.71 -25.66 -0.14
C SER A 127 0.31 -24.95 0.75
N PHE A 128 0.07 -24.87 2.05
CA PHE A 128 1.04 -24.33 3.01
C PHE A 128 2.33 -25.14 3.05
N LYS A 129 2.25 -26.47 3.07
CA LYS A 129 3.41 -27.34 3.06
C LYS A 129 4.28 -27.11 1.83
N LEU A 130 3.68 -27.12 0.63
CA LEU A 130 4.39 -26.84 -0.64
C LEU A 130 5.03 -25.44 -0.64
N LEU A 131 4.38 -24.44 -0.05
CA LEU A 131 4.92 -23.10 0.05
C LEU A 131 6.16 -23.07 0.96
N PHE A 132 6.11 -23.72 2.11
CA PHE A 132 7.22 -23.77 3.06
C PHE A 132 8.40 -24.63 2.58
N GLU A 133 8.16 -25.63 1.75
CA GLU A 133 9.21 -26.46 1.12
C GLU A 133 9.94 -25.70 -0.01
N ASN A 134 9.37 -24.60 -0.53
CA ASN A 134 9.95 -23.82 -1.61
C ASN A 134 11.02 -22.87 -1.09
N ARG A 135 12.31 -23.15 -1.40
CA ARG A 135 13.44 -22.31 -1.00
C ARG A 135 13.36 -20.87 -1.53
N TYR A 136 12.77 -20.67 -2.71
CA TYR A 136 12.60 -19.34 -3.32
C TYR A 136 11.59 -18.49 -2.55
N PHE A 137 10.56 -19.13 -1.98
CA PHE A 137 9.63 -18.46 -1.09
C PHE A 137 10.34 -17.86 0.13
N TRP A 138 11.21 -18.63 0.78
CA TRP A 138 11.99 -18.14 1.93
C TRP A 138 12.95 -17.03 1.56
N LEU A 139 13.65 -17.16 0.44
CA LEU A 139 14.56 -16.13 -0.03
C LEU A 139 13.82 -14.81 -0.31
N LEU A 140 12.69 -14.87 -1.02
CA LEU A 140 11.86 -13.70 -1.27
C LEU A 140 11.31 -13.11 0.05
N THR A 141 10.85 -13.95 0.97
CA THR A 141 10.35 -13.50 2.27
C THR A 141 11.40 -12.72 3.04
N VAL A 142 12.62 -13.23 3.12
CA VAL A 142 13.74 -12.53 3.79
C VAL A 142 14.04 -11.19 3.12
N VAL A 143 14.10 -11.15 1.79
CA VAL A 143 14.29 -9.91 1.02
C VAL A 143 13.19 -8.91 1.32
N PHE A 144 11.93 -9.33 1.34
CA PHE A 144 10.79 -8.46 1.67
C PHE A 144 10.87 -7.95 3.10
N VAL A 145 11.14 -8.82 4.07
CA VAL A 145 11.27 -8.42 5.50
C VAL A 145 12.36 -7.36 5.64
N ILE A 146 13.54 -7.56 5.06
CA ILE A 146 14.63 -6.58 5.10
C ILE A 146 14.21 -5.25 4.46
N ASN A 147 13.62 -5.29 3.26
CA ASN A 147 13.17 -4.09 2.56
C ASN A 147 12.13 -3.29 3.35
N TYR A 148 11.10 -3.96 3.87
CA TYR A 148 10.06 -3.28 4.65
C TYR A 148 10.57 -2.77 5.98
N THR A 149 11.51 -3.46 6.62
CA THR A 149 12.18 -2.99 7.84
C THR A 149 12.97 -1.71 7.55
N VAL A 150 13.78 -1.69 6.48
CA VAL A 150 14.54 -0.51 6.07
C VAL A 150 13.59 0.67 5.75
N LEU A 151 12.50 0.42 5.04
CA LEU A 151 11.49 1.45 4.74
C LEU A 151 10.84 1.99 6.02
N GLY A 152 10.47 1.11 6.95
CA GLY A 152 9.87 1.49 8.23
C GLY A 152 10.81 2.34 9.07
N VAL A 153 12.06 1.92 9.21
CA VAL A 153 13.11 2.66 9.94
C VAL A 153 13.35 4.03 9.29
N ASN A 154 13.51 4.08 7.97
CA ASN A 154 13.69 5.36 7.26
C ASN A 154 12.52 6.32 7.47
N ASN A 155 11.28 5.83 7.39
CA ASN A 155 10.10 6.67 7.60
C ASN A 155 10.01 7.16 9.04
N GLY A 156 10.30 6.31 10.02
CA GLY A 156 10.29 6.68 11.44
C GLY A 156 11.40 7.65 11.82
N LEU A 157 12.60 7.44 11.33
CA LEU A 157 13.76 8.29 11.68
C LEU A 157 13.73 9.66 10.99
N ARG A 158 13.02 9.82 9.88
CA ARG A 158 13.02 11.05 9.10
C ARG A 158 12.54 12.27 9.88
N ILE A 159 11.52 12.09 10.72
CA ILE A 159 11.03 13.21 11.55
C ILE A 159 12.04 13.63 12.61
N TYR A 160 12.72 12.66 13.21
CA TYR A 160 13.79 12.94 14.19
C TYR A 160 14.98 13.63 13.53
N TYR A 161 15.37 13.19 12.33
CA TYR A 161 16.42 13.85 11.56
C TYR A 161 16.06 15.30 11.22
N ALA A 162 14.84 15.57 10.79
CA ALA A 162 14.37 16.91 10.50
C ALA A 162 14.37 17.80 11.76
N ARG A 163 13.96 17.26 12.91
CA ARG A 163 13.88 17.99 14.17
C ARG A 163 15.24 18.18 14.83
N ASP A 164 16.01 17.11 14.99
CA ASP A 164 17.17 17.07 15.88
C ASP A 164 18.49 17.40 15.14
N VAL A 165 18.57 17.13 13.84
CA VAL A 165 19.77 17.41 13.02
C VAL A 165 19.60 18.69 12.20
N LEU A 166 18.46 18.88 11.53
CA LEU A 166 18.21 20.06 10.71
C LEU A 166 17.56 21.22 11.48
N GLY A 167 17.12 21.00 12.71
CA GLY A 167 16.50 22.01 13.55
C GLY A 167 15.16 22.55 13.04
N ASN A 168 14.58 21.97 11.99
CA ASN A 168 13.35 22.44 11.36
C ASN A 168 12.48 21.29 10.87
N VAL A 169 11.40 21.03 11.58
CA VAL A 169 10.40 20.00 11.22
C VAL A 169 9.70 20.30 9.88
N GLY A 170 9.62 21.58 9.48
CA GLY A 170 9.05 21.99 8.21
C GLY A 170 9.79 21.42 6.98
N LEU A 171 11.07 21.07 7.13
CA LEU A 171 11.85 20.42 6.07
C LEU A 171 11.46 18.95 5.79
N MET A 172 10.58 18.37 6.58
CA MET A 172 10.12 17.01 6.41
C MET A 172 9.53 16.76 5.00
N GLY A 173 8.78 17.73 4.47
CA GLY A 173 8.22 17.66 3.11
C GLY A 173 9.32 17.60 2.06
N THR A 174 10.33 18.46 2.18
CA THR A 174 11.49 18.51 1.26
C THR A 174 12.30 17.22 1.31
N LEU A 175 12.57 16.69 2.51
CA LEU A 175 13.25 15.41 2.67
C LEU A 175 12.46 14.26 2.02
N THR A 176 11.14 14.27 2.16
CA THR A 176 10.26 13.28 1.52
C THR A 176 10.31 13.41 0.00
N LEU A 177 10.29 14.61 -0.55
CA LEU A 177 10.48 14.87 -1.98
C LEU A 177 11.80 14.32 -2.49
N CYS A 178 12.92 14.66 -1.85
CA CYS A 178 14.25 14.17 -2.23
C CYS A 178 14.34 12.63 -2.22
N PHE A 179 13.60 11.95 -1.35
CA PHE A 179 13.59 10.51 -1.24
C PHE A 179 12.67 9.83 -2.28
N ILE A 180 11.54 10.44 -2.61
CA ILE A 180 10.55 9.87 -3.53
C ILE A 180 10.89 10.19 -5.00
N LEU A 181 11.45 11.36 -5.29
CA LEU A 181 11.71 11.84 -6.64
C LEU A 181 12.63 10.89 -7.45
N PRO A 182 13.76 10.40 -6.91
CA PRO A 182 14.58 9.40 -7.61
C PRO A 182 13.84 8.08 -7.88
N LYS A 183 12.96 7.67 -6.96
CA LYS A 183 12.14 6.46 -7.14
C LYS A 183 11.11 6.62 -8.25
N LEU A 184 10.50 7.80 -8.38
CA LEU A 184 9.58 8.12 -9.49
C LEU A 184 10.30 8.05 -10.83
N ILE A 185 11.46 8.70 -10.93
CA ILE A 185 12.28 8.71 -12.16
C ILE A 185 12.72 7.29 -12.51
N GLY A 186 13.26 6.55 -11.56
CA GLY A 186 13.71 5.17 -11.76
C GLY A 186 12.58 4.27 -12.25
N ASN A 187 11.38 4.42 -11.69
CA ASN A 187 10.23 3.61 -12.07
C ASN A 187 9.66 3.95 -13.46
N LEU A 188 9.78 5.21 -13.91
CA LEU A 188 9.43 5.59 -15.28
C LEU A 188 10.42 5.03 -16.30
N ILE A 189 11.69 4.91 -15.93
CA ILE A 189 12.75 4.39 -16.81
C ILE A 189 12.73 2.85 -16.87
N TYR A 190 12.28 2.20 -15.80
CA TYR A 190 12.29 0.74 -15.65
C TYR A 190 11.65 -0.04 -16.83
N PRO A 191 10.46 0.32 -17.34
CA PRO A 191 9.86 -0.37 -18.50
C PRO A 191 10.69 -0.28 -19.77
N TYR A 192 11.48 0.79 -19.93
CA TYR A 192 12.34 0.97 -21.11
C TYR A 192 13.61 0.14 -21.01
N ILE A 193 14.16 -0.02 -19.81
CA ILE A 193 15.34 -0.88 -19.56
C ILE A 193 14.98 -2.35 -19.74
N ASN A 194 13.80 -2.76 -19.32
CA ASN A 194 13.36 -4.15 -19.34
C ASN A 194 12.87 -4.63 -20.73
N LYS A 195 13.01 -3.79 -21.77
CA LYS A 195 12.75 -4.16 -23.18
C LYS A 195 13.88 -4.94 -23.83
N PHE A 196 15.01 -5.00 -23.18
CA PHE A 196 16.19 -5.79 -23.56
C PHE A 196 16.31 -7.02 -22.66
#